data_6a385936b244531f7dbaef32ba9843aa
#
_entry.id   6a385936b244531f7dbaef32ba9843aa
#
_cell.length_a   1.000
_cell.length_b   1.000
_cell.length_c   1.000
_cell.angle_alpha   90.00
_cell.angle_beta   90.00
_cell.angle_gamma   90.00
#
_symmetry.space_group_name_H-M   'P 1'
#
loop_
_entity.id
_entity.type
_entity.pdbx_description
1 polymer ?
#
loop_
_entity_poly.entity_id
_entity_poly.type
_entity_poly.pdbx_seq_one_letter_code
_entity_poly.pdbx_strand_id
1 'polypeptide(L)'
;MLAEFLADRGNWVQVMPGARACLFSLEESPFPLHLPLHLDHLHFETLFCQSGTMALTRRDGSALRLGARQVLLLTDLSGLAGARVDTPLAGILVAVNARGARESLETICNLLGGLALNTSRVRRWMSSRGGCTVEGPTHWSRAAFADLERLPQSEWARWCVWKSVELLYLLSTQDEQGTDALPGSMLDRGVAQSLAEIRRYMEDHLDEHLTIPALSRRACLSATT
;
A
#
# COMPACT_ATOMS: atom_id res chain seq x y z
N MET A 1 15.80 6.91 5.48
CA MET A 1 14.43 6.70 5.99
C MET A 1 14.45 5.68 7.11
N LEU A 2 13.32 5.03 7.46
CA LEU A 2 13.32 4.00 8.52
C LEU A 2 14.30 2.87 8.19
N ALA A 3 14.41 2.49 6.91
CA ALA A 3 15.34 1.45 6.46
C ALA A 3 16.82 1.76 6.79
N GLU A 4 17.24 3.01 6.75
CA GLU A 4 18.61 3.40 7.13
C GLU A 4 18.81 3.33 8.63
N PHE A 5 17.81 3.77 9.40
CA PHE A 5 17.87 3.64 10.86
C PHE A 5 17.94 2.19 11.31
N LEU A 6 17.26 1.28 10.60
CA LEU A 6 17.23 -0.14 10.90
C LEU A 6 18.37 -0.92 10.21
N ALA A 7 19.25 -0.28 9.44
CA ALA A 7 20.27 -0.97 8.65
C ALA A 7 21.12 -1.93 9.49
N ASP A 8 21.54 -1.48 10.68
CA ASP A 8 22.40 -2.24 11.58
C ASP A 8 21.63 -2.89 12.77
N ARG A 9 20.29 -2.76 12.79
CA ARG A 9 19.46 -3.13 13.95
C ARG A 9 18.45 -4.22 13.68
N GLY A 10 18.31 -4.64 12.44
CA GLY A 10 17.29 -5.60 12.03
C GLY A 10 17.81 -6.70 11.13
N ASN A 11 17.04 -7.77 11.05
CA ASN A 11 17.34 -8.89 10.16
C ASN A 11 16.75 -8.58 8.77
N TRP A 12 17.63 -8.17 7.85
CA TRP A 12 17.25 -7.85 6.48
C TRP A 12 17.23 -9.07 5.57
N VAL A 13 16.17 -9.21 4.81
CA VAL A 13 16.00 -10.23 3.77
C VAL A 13 15.80 -9.53 2.43
N GLN A 14 16.67 -9.84 1.45
CA GLN A 14 16.46 -9.43 0.06
C GLN A 14 15.41 -10.35 -0.55
N VAL A 15 14.27 -9.79 -0.97
CA VAL A 15 13.15 -10.56 -1.53
C VAL A 15 13.20 -10.59 -3.05
N MET A 16 13.50 -9.46 -3.66
CA MET A 16 13.73 -9.33 -5.10
C MET A 16 14.67 -8.12 -5.36
N PRO A 17 15.28 -7.98 -6.54
CA PRO A 17 16.05 -6.80 -6.88
C PRO A 17 15.29 -5.52 -6.53
N GLY A 18 15.94 -4.62 -5.79
CA GLY A 18 15.35 -3.35 -5.36
C GLY A 18 14.29 -3.43 -4.26
N ALA A 19 13.95 -4.62 -3.74
CA ALA A 19 13.03 -4.75 -2.60
C ALA A 19 13.58 -5.67 -1.51
N ARG A 20 13.62 -5.14 -0.30
CA ARG A 20 14.09 -5.84 0.91
C ARG A 20 13.11 -5.62 2.07
N ALA A 21 13.09 -6.55 2.98
CA ALA A 21 12.29 -6.46 4.20
C ALA A 21 13.13 -6.73 5.43
N CYS A 22 12.74 -6.13 6.54
CA CYS A 22 13.42 -6.23 7.83
C CYS A 22 12.39 -6.52 8.92
N LEU A 23 12.60 -7.59 9.67
CA LEU A 23 11.91 -7.81 10.94
C LEU A 23 12.68 -7.07 12.02
N PHE A 24 11.96 -6.28 12.81
CA PHE A 24 12.59 -5.44 13.84
C PHE A 24 11.76 -5.39 15.12
N SER A 25 12.46 -5.07 16.21
CA SER A 25 11.88 -4.68 17.49
C SER A 25 12.64 -3.47 18.02
N LEU A 26 11.91 -2.44 18.43
CA LEU A 26 12.46 -1.20 18.98
C LEU A 26 11.86 -0.96 20.36
N GLU A 27 12.71 -0.64 21.31
CA GLU A 27 12.31 -0.15 22.63
C GLU A 27 11.81 1.29 22.56
N GLU A 28 11.15 1.76 23.61
CA GLU A 28 10.74 3.14 23.75
C GLU A 28 11.95 4.08 23.63
N SER A 29 11.92 4.96 22.65
CA SER A 29 13.00 5.95 22.48
C SER A 29 12.57 7.07 21.55
N PRO A 30 13.16 8.27 21.68
CA PRO A 30 13.09 9.25 20.62
C PRO A 30 13.75 8.68 19.37
N PHE A 31 13.02 8.74 18.27
CA PHE A 31 13.49 8.29 16.97
C PHE A 31 14.28 9.43 16.33
N PRO A 32 15.60 9.32 16.14
CA PRO A 32 16.34 10.38 15.48
C PRO A 32 15.92 10.45 14.01
N LEU A 33 15.13 11.46 13.65
CA LEU A 33 14.83 11.79 12.24
C LEU A 33 16.02 12.50 11.55
N HIS A 34 17.25 12.22 11.95
CA HIS A 34 18.43 12.70 11.21
C HIS A 34 18.56 11.86 9.96
N LEU A 35 17.94 12.34 8.88
CA LEU A 35 17.85 11.63 7.64
C LEU A 35 18.67 12.34 6.59
N PRO A 36 19.47 11.61 5.80
CA PRO A 36 20.16 12.18 4.67
C PRO A 36 19.14 12.80 3.71
N LEU A 37 19.42 14.05 3.31
CA LEU A 37 18.56 14.89 2.46
C LEU A 37 18.42 14.38 1.02
N HIS A 38 19.07 13.29 0.64
CA HIS A 38 19.09 12.76 -0.72
C HIS A 38 18.52 11.35 -0.77
N LEU A 39 17.20 11.24 -0.63
CA LEU A 39 16.51 10.00 -0.97
C LEU A 39 16.32 9.94 -2.48
N ASP A 40 16.65 8.78 -3.05
CA ASP A 40 16.23 8.47 -4.42
C ASP A 40 14.71 8.68 -4.51
N HIS A 41 14.31 9.56 -5.39
CA HIS A 41 12.90 9.92 -5.58
C HIS A 41 11.98 8.75 -5.94
N LEU A 42 12.46 7.54 -6.05
CA LEU A 42 11.72 6.34 -6.36
C LEU A 42 11.69 5.33 -5.20
N HIS A 43 11.97 5.79 -3.98
CA HIS A 43 12.00 4.96 -2.79
C HIS A 43 10.66 5.01 -2.05
N PHE A 44 10.16 3.84 -1.65
CA PHE A 44 8.96 3.66 -0.83
C PHE A 44 9.30 2.78 0.37
N GLU A 45 8.78 3.12 1.52
CA GLU A 45 8.84 2.26 2.71
C GLU A 45 7.44 1.99 3.22
N THR A 46 7.17 0.72 3.56
CA THR A 46 5.91 0.27 4.15
C THR A 46 6.22 -0.44 5.45
N LEU A 47 5.70 0.06 6.56
CA LEU A 47 5.87 -0.56 7.86
C LEU A 47 4.57 -1.22 8.30
N PHE A 48 4.60 -2.53 8.45
CA PHE A 48 3.53 -3.34 9.03
C PHE A 48 3.75 -3.44 10.54
N CYS A 49 2.98 -2.69 11.31
CA CYS A 49 3.08 -2.68 12.78
C CYS A 49 2.37 -3.89 13.37
N GLN A 50 3.12 -4.81 13.97
CA GLN A 50 2.56 -5.98 14.66
C GLN A 50 2.15 -5.66 16.09
N SER A 51 2.99 -4.91 16.82
CA SER A 51 2.72 -4.49 18.19
C SER A 51 3.37 -3.15 18.48
N GLY A 52 2.91 -2.50 19.53
CA GLY A 52 3.41 -1.21 19.97
C GLY A 52 2.77 -0.03 19.26
N THR A 53 3.31 1.16 19.56
CA THR A 53 2.82 2.43 19.02
C THR A 53 3.96 3.38 18.72
N MET A 54 3.81 4.15 17.65
CA MET A 54 4.73 5.22 17.24
C MET A 54 3.93 6.49 16.95
N ALA A 55 4.39 7.61 17.49
CA ALA A 55 3.89 8.94 17.13
C ALA A 55 4.81 9.59 16.11
N LEU A 56 4.21 10.15 15.07
CA LEU A 56 4.88 10.91 14.01
C LEU A 56 4.34 12.34 14.04
N THR A 57 5.19 13.32 14.22
CA THR A 57 4.81 14.74 14.24
C THR A 57 5.14 15.35 12.88
N ARG A 58 4.15 15.93 12.21
CA ARG A 58 4.35 16.69 10.98
C ARG A 58 4.83 18.10 11.26
N ARG A 59 5.44 18.74 10.26
CA ARG A 59 5.91 20.13 10.37
C ARG A 59 4.78 21.15 10.56
N ASP A 60 3.57 20.82 10.12
CA ASP A 60 2.36 21.63 10.35
C ASP A 60 1.79 21.49 11.77
N GLY A 61 2.44 20.73 12.64
CA GLY A 61 2.04 20.45 14.01
C GLY A 61 1.01 19.32 14.14
N SER A 62 0.49 18.78 13.04
CA SER A 62 -0.40 17.62 13.09
C SER A 62 0.38 16.35 13.48
N ALA A 63 -0.30 15.42 14.14
CA ALA A 63 0.29 14.17 14.57
C ALA A 63 -0.39 12.98 13.86
N LEU A 64 0.43 12.04 13.43
CA LEU A 64 0.01 10.71 13.00
C LEU A 64 0.38 9.70 14.09
N ARG A 65 -0.49 8.75 14.34
CA ARG A 65 -0.21 7.65 15.27
C ARG A 65 -0.31 6.33 14.54
N LEU A 66 0.78 5.58 14.60
CA LEU A 66 0.83 4.19 14.16
C LEU A 66 0.60 3.29 15.37
N GLY A 67 -0.33 2.37 15.27
CA GLY A 67 -0.60 1.35 16.29
C GLY A 67 -0.57 -0.05 15.70
N ALA A 68 -0.79 -1.04 16.56
CA ALA A 68 -0.85 -2.43 16.16
C ALA A 68 -1.90 -2.67 15.04
N ARG A 69 -1.55 -3.52 14.07
CA ARG A 69 -2.37 -3.86 12.88
C ARG A 69 -2.64 -2.68 11.95
N GLN A 70 -1.83 -1.64 12.03
CA GLN A 70 -1.82 -0.54 11.08
C GLN A 70 -0.58 -0.59 10.19
N VAL A 71 -0.68 0.05 9.04
CA VAL A 71 0.41 0.14 8.07
C VAL A 71 0.79 1.60 7.87
N LEU A 72 2.08 1.90 8.02
CA LEU A 72 2.64 3.20 7.70
C LEU A 72 3.28 3.13 6.32
N LEU A 73 2.92 4.04 5.44
CA LEU A 73 3.56 4.24 4.14
C LEU A 73 4.35 5.54 4.14
N LEU A 74 5.60 5.47 3.68
CA LEU A 74 6.54 6.58 3.60
C LEU A 74 7.13 6.68 2.20
N THR A 75 7.15 7.88 1.66
CA THR A 75 7.87 8.19 0.40
C THR A 75 8.83 9.35 0.58
N ASP A 76 8.62 10.18 1.59
CA ASP A 76 9.43 11.33 1.93
C ASP A 76 9.24 11.64 3.42
N LEU A 77 10.27 12.14 4.04
CA LEU A 77 10.26 12.57 5.45
C LEU A 77 10.37 14.07 5.62
N SER A 78 10.44 14.83 4.52
CA SER A 78 10.54 16.30 4.57
C SER A 78 9.34 16.94 5.30
N GLY A 79 8.18 16.29 5.26
CA GLY A 79 6.97 16.70 5.97
C GLY A 79 6.95 16.40 7.47
N LEU A 80 7.92 15.62 7.99
CA LEU A 80 7.97 15.23 9.40
C LEU A 80 8.93 16.14 10.17
N ALA A 81 8.52 16.50 11.38
CA ALA A 81 9.33 17.22 12.36
C ALA A 81 9.94 16.29 13.41
N GLY A 82 9.31 15.15 13.68
CA GLY A 82 9.76 14.20 14.68
C GLY A 82 9.05 12.86 14.60
N ALA A 83 9.67 11.84 15.20
CA ALA A 83 9.04 10.57 15.47
C ALA A 83 9.46 10.06 16.85
N ARG A 84 8.59 9.31 17.50
CA ARG A 84 8.84 8.72 18.82
C ARG A 84 8.15 7.38 18.91
N VAL A 85 8.85 6.38 19.39
CA VAL A 85 8.26 5.10 19.81
C VAL A 85 7.68 5.29 21.22
N ASP A 86 6.36 5.19 21.35
CA ASP A 86 5.66 5.40 22.62
C ASP A 86 5.59 4.13 23.47
N THR A 87 5.50 2.97 22.83
CA THR A 87 5.58 1.65 23.48
C THR A 87 6.42 0.73 22.61
N PRO A 88 7.06 -0.32 23.15
CA PRO A 88 7.92 -1.21 22.38
C PRO A 88 7.28 -1.62 21.06
N LEU A 89 7.93 -1.26 19.96
CA LEU A 89 7.41 -1.37 18.59
C LEU A 89 8.05 -2.55 17.86
N ALA A 90 7.24 -3.51 17.47
CA ALA A 90 7.71 -4.60 16.62
C ALA A 90 6.91 -4.67 15.31
N GLY A 91 7.59 -5.06 14.25
CA GLY A 91 6.96 -5.14 12.95
C GLY A 91 7.89 -5.55 11.82
N ILE A 92 7.39 -5.35 10.61
CA ILE A 92 8.12 -5.65 9.39
C ILE A 92 8.18 -4.37 8.55
N LEU A 93 9.39 -3.90 8.28
CA LEU A 93 9.63 -2.81 7.37
C LEU A 93 9.99 -3.36 5.99
N VAL A 94 9.27 -2.92 4.98
CA VAL A 94 9.58 -3.18 3.56
C VAL A 94 10.12 -1.90 2.96
N ALA A 95 11.26 -1.99 2.29
CA ALA A 95 11.86 -0.91 1.53
C ALA A 95 11.93 -1.29 0.05
N VAL A 96 11.31 -0.49 -0.80
CA VAL A 96 11.27 -0.68 -2.26
C VAL A 96 11.93 0.52 -2.93
N ASN A 97 13.02 0.27 -3.66
CA ASN A 97 13.57 1.21 -4.61
C ASN A 97 12.98 0.89 -5.98
N ALA A 98 12.06 1.70 -6.47
CA ALA A 98 11.33 1.41 -7.71
C ALA A 98 12.25 1.35 -8.95
N ARG A 99 13.40 2.04 -8.95
CA ARG A 99 14.39 1.94 -10.04
C ARG A 99 15.06 0.56 -10.02
N GLY A 100 15.56 0.12 -8.86
CA GLY A 100 16.19 -1.20 -8.72
C GLY A 100 15.22 -2.36 -8.85
N ALA A 101 13.92 -2.14 -8.51
CA ALA A 101 12.87 -3.14 -8.60
C ALA A 101 12.13 -3.14 -9.96
N ARG A 102 12.50 -2.28 -10.89
CA ARG A 102 11.75 -2.03 -12.12
C ARG A 102 11.41 -3.30 -12.90
N GLU A 103 12.42 -4.09 -13.23
CA GLU A 103 12.24 -5.33 -14.01
C GLU A 103 11.36 -6.36 -13.26
N SER A 104 11.56 -6.48 -11.95
CA SER A 104 10.76 -7.38 -11.12
C SER A 104 9.31 -6.92 -11.04
N LEU A 105 9.06 -5.62 -10.89
CA LEU A 105 7.72 -5.04 -10.85
C LEU A 105 7.02 -5.17 -12.22
N GLU A 106 7.72 -4.90 -13.32
CA GLU A 106 7.20 -5.10 -14.68
C GLU A 106 6.84 -6.56 -14.94
N THR A 107 7.68 -7.50 -14.49
CA THR A 107 7.40 -8.94 -14.60
C THR A 107 6.14 -9.32 -13.82
N ILE A 108 6.02 -8.88 -12.57
CA ILE A 108 4.83 -9.13 -11.73
C ILE A 108 3.58 -8.54 -12.40
N CYS A 109 3.65 -7.29 -12.86
CA CYS A 109 2.53 -6.62 -13.52
C CYS A 109 2.08 -7.35 -14.78
N ASN A 110 3.02 -7.84 -15.60
CA ASN A 110 2.73 -8.60 -16.81
C ASN A 110 2.07 -9.96 -16.49
N LEU A 111 2.56 -10.67 -15.47
CA LEU A 111 1.96 -11.93 -15.01
C LEU A 111 0.53 -11.75 -14.47
N LEU A 112 0.22 -10.58 -13.96
CA LEU A 112 -1.11 -10.21 -13.46
C LEU A 112 -2.01 -9.58 -14.54
N GLY A 113 -1.76 -9.86 -15.81
CA GLY A 113 -2.60 -9.39 -16.91
C GLY A 113 -2.29 -7.98 -17.41
N GLY A 114 -1.06 -7.50 -17.21
CA GLY A 114 -0.61 -6.20 -17.70
C GLY A 114 -1.04 -5.02 -16.80
N LEU A 115 -1.10 -5.23 -15.49
CA LEU A 115 -1.35 -4.15 -14.55
C LEU A 115 -0.30 -3.03 -14.71
N ALA A 116 -0.74 -1.78 -14.69
CA ALA A 116 0.15 -0.63 -14.78
C ALA A 116 0.35 0.00 -13.39
N LEU A 117 1.55 -0.11 -12.83
CA LEU A 117 1.93 0.57 -11.60
C LEU A 117 2.41 2.00 -11.90
N ASN A 118 1.57 2.99 -11.64
CA ASN A 118 1.91 4.39 -11.81
C ASN A 118 2.57 4.98 -10.57
N THR A 119 3.89 4.81 -10.44
CA THR A 119 4.67 5.31 -9.31
C THR A 119 4.64 6.84 -9.17
N SER A 120 4.53 7.57 -10.29
CA SER A 120 4.41 9.04 -10.26
C SER A 120 3.09 9.49 -9.65
N ARG A 121 2.01 8.74 -9.88
CA ARG A 121 0.69 9.00 -9.26
C ARG A 121 0.73 8.73 -7.76
N VAL A 122 1.28 7.59 -7.34
CA VAL A 122 1.49 7.27 -5.92
C VAL A 122 2.25 8.39 -5.21
N ARG A 123 3.30 8.92 -5.84
CA ARG A 123 4.09 10.00 -5.26
C ARG A 123 3.31 11.30 -5.13
N ARG A 124 2.57 11.72 -6.15
CA ARG A 124 1.74 12.92 -6.05
C ARG A 124 0.72 12.79 -4.93
N TRP A 125 0.06 11.64 -4.85
CA TRP A 125 -0.89 11.33 -3.78
C TRP A 125 -0.22 11.36 -2.40
N MET A 126 0.96 10.80 -2.25
CA MET A 126 1.74 10.84 -1.01
C MET A 126 2.22 12.26 -0.67
N SER A 127 2.71 13.00 -1.67
CA SER A 127 3.18 14.39 -1.47
C SER A 127 2.06 15.29 -0.96
N SER A 128 0.82 15.13 -1.44
CA SER A 128 -0.35 15.87 -0.93
C SER A 128 -0.66 15.56 0.55
N ARG A 129 -0.09 14.48 1.10
CA ARG A 129 -0.20 14.05 2.51
C ARG A 129 1.11 14.23 3.31
N GLY A 130 2.05 15.04 2.78
CA GLY A 130 3.34 15.28 3.43
C GLY A 130 4.29 14.09 3.38
N GLY A 131 4.16 13.21 2.40
CA GLY A 131 5.05 12.06 2.16
C GLY A 131 4.86 10.89 3.12
N CYS A 132 3.89 10.97 4.03
CA CYS A 132 3.67 9.99 5.09
C CYS A 132 2.17 9.80 5.35
N THR A 133 1.71 8.56 5.40
CA THR A 133 0.33 8.22 5.78
C THR A 133 0.26 6.94 6.59
N VAL A 134 -0.70 6.88 7.52
CA VAL A 134 -1.04 5.66 8.26
C VAL A 134 -2.36 5.15 7.73
N GLU A 135 -2.34 3.94 7.18
CA GLU A 135 -3.55 3.22 6.79
C GLU A 135 -4.14 2.54 8.03
N GLY A 136 -5.37 2.94 8.33
CA GLY A 136 -6.15 2.36 9.42
C GLY A 136 -6.57 0.91 9.14
N PRO A 137 -7.41 0.32 10.01
CA PRO A 137 -7.88 -1.06 9.86
C PRO A 137 -8.90 -1.16 8.71
N THR A 138 -8.47 -0.89 7.49
CA THR A 138 -9.22 -1.10 6.25
C THR A 138 -9.35 -2.60 5.94
N HIS A 139 -10.22 -2.96 5.00
CA HIS A 139 -10.34 -4.35 4.55
C HIS A 139 -8.99 -4.91 4.10
N TRP A 140 -8.19 -4.13 3.36
CA TRP A 140 -6.88 -4.52 2.87
C TRP A 140 -5.88 -4.81 4.02
N SER A 141 -5.71 -3.89 4.97
CA SER A 141 -4.77 -4.08 6.09
C SER A 141 -5.20 -5.24 6.99
N ARG A 142 -6.50 -5.38 7.28
CA ARG A 142 -7.01 -6.54 8.03
C ARG A 142 -6.70 -7.87 7.35
N ALA A 143 -6.89 -7.96 6.03
CA ALA A 143 -6.55 -9.15 5.27
C ALA A 143 -5.05 -9.44 5.32
N ALA A 144 -4.20 -8.41 5.11
CA ALA A 144 -2.75 -8.56 5.15
C ALA A 144 -2.26 -9.14 6.48
N PHE A 145 -2.75 -8.63 7.61
CA PHE A 145 -2.37 -9.16 8.94
C PHE A 145 -2.97 -10.52 9.24
N ALA A 146 -4.21 -10.80 8.83
CA ALA A 146 -4.83 -12.11 9.02
C ALA A 146 -4.09 -13.22 8.27
N ASP A 147 -3.62 -12.93 7.07
CA ASP A 147 -2.83 -13.86 6.28
C ASP A 147 -1.42 -14.02 6.87
N LEU A 148 -0.81 -12.92 7.33
CA LEU A 148 0.50 -12.93 7.96
C LEU A 148 0.54 -13.85 9.20
N GLU A 149 -0.52 -13.83 10.02
CA GLU A 149 -0.65 -14.68 11.20
C GLU A 149 -0.76 -16.17 10.87
N ARG A 150 -1.17 -16.53 9.65
CA ARG A 150 -1.28 -17.92 9.17
C ARG A 150 0.01 -18.45 8.56
N LEU A 151 0.93 -17.56 8.20
CA LEU A 151 2.18 -17.93 7.54
C LEU A 151 3.29 -18.23 8.56
N PRO A 152 4.22 -19.16 8.25
CA PRO A 152 5.45 -19.29 8.99
C PRO A 152 6.24 -17.97 8.99
N GLN A 153 6.92 -17.68 10.08
CA GLN A 153 7.69 -16.41 10.21
C GLN A 153 8.74 -16.24 9.11
N SER A 154 9.29 -17.32 8.57
CA SER A 154 10.23 -17.31 7.44
C SER A 154 9.64 -16.70 6.17
N GLU A 155 8.32 -16.70 6.02
CA GLU A 155 7.63 -16.18 4.83
C GLU A 155 7.13 -14.73 5.01
N TRP A 156 7.15 -14.19 6.21
CA TRP A 156 6.61 -12.86 6.50
C TRP A 156 7.25 -11.75 5.66
N ALA A 157 8.58 -11.80 5.48
CA ALA A 157 9.30 -10.80 4.68
C ALA A 157 8.79 -10.78 3.23
N ARG A 158 8.67 -11.94 2.60
CA ARG A 158 8.17 -12.07 1.22
C ARG A 158 6.72 -11.62 1.10
N TRP A 159 5.89 -12.05 2.04
CA TRP A 159 4.48 -11.67 2.08
C TRP A 159 4.29 -10.15 2.20
N CYS A 160 5.04 -9.51 3.10
CA CYS A 160 4.95 -8.06 3.28
C CYS A 160 5.45 -7.28 2.06
N VAL A 161 6.47 -7.78 1.34
CA VAL A 161 6.87 -7.18 0.05
C VAL A 161 5.75 -7.28 -0.98
N TRP A 162 5.11 -8.44 -1.10
CA TRP A 162 3.96 -8.64 -1.98
C TRP A 162 2.82 -7.67 -1.63
N LYS A 163 2.45 -7.59 -0.37
CA LYS A 163 1.41 -6.66 0.12
C LYS A 163 1.78 -5.18 -0.08
N SER A 164 3.06 -4.84 -0.02
CA SER A 164 3.51 -3.48 -0.31
C SER A 164 3.36 -3.14 -1.80
N VAL A 165 3.63 -4.08 -2.71
CA VAL A 165 3.40 -3.90 -4.15
C VAL A 165 1.91 -3.77 -4.45
N GLU A 166 1.07 -4.60 -3.84
CA GLU A 166 -0.39 -4.51 -3.94
C GLU A 166 -0.90 -3.13 -3.46
N LEU A 167 -0.42 -2.64 -2.31
CA LEU A 167 -0.77 -1.32 -1.81
C LEU A 167 -0.36 -0.22 -2.78
N LEU A 168 0.87 -0.26 -3.30
CA LEU A 168 1.34 0.72 -4.28
C LEU A 168 0.48 0.70 -5.55
N TYR A 169 0.06 -0.48 -6.00
CA TYR A 169 -0.86 -0.60 -7.12
C TYR A 169 -2.22 0.04 -6.82
N LEU A 170 -2.84 -0.29 -5.69
CA LEU A 170 -4.11 0.30 -5.25
C LEU A 170 -4.03 1.83 -5.17
N LEU A 171 -2.94 2.36 -4.60
CA LEU A 171 -2.72 3.81 -4.54
C LEU A 171 -2.51 4.43 -5.93
N SER A 172 -1.91 3.69 -6.86
CA SER A 172 -1.70 4.17 -8.24
C SER A 172 -2.99 4.29 -9.04
N THR A 173 -4.05 3.59 -8.63
CA THR A 173 -5.37 3.62 -9.29
C THR A 173 -6.33 4.66 -8.68
N GLN A 174 -5.99 5.23 -7.52
CA GLN A 174 -6.85 6.24 -6.88
C GLN A 174 -6.85 7.55 -7.67
N ASP A 175 -8.02 8.17 -7.82
CA ASP A 175 -8.15 9.51 -8.39
C ASP A 175 -7.66 10.57 -7.39
N GLU A 176 -7.11 11.67 -7.91
CA GLU A 176 -6.58 12.80 -7.12
C GLU A 176 -7.66 13.57 -6.33
N GLN A 177 -8.92 13.33 -6.64
CA GLN A 177 -10.05 13.93 -5.93
C GLN A 177 -10.46 13.05 -4.76
N GLY A 178 -9.90 13.37 -3.60
CA GLY A 178 -10.06 12.64 -2.36
C GLY A 178 -11.50 12.30 -2.00
N THR A 179 -11.81 11.04 -2.04
CA THR A 179 -12.85 10.43 -1.23
C THR A 179 -12.23 9.25 -0.50
N ASP A 180 -12.47 9.16 0.79
CA ASP A 180 -11.98 8.13 1.73
C ASP A 180 -12.42 6.69 1.42
N ALA A 181 -12.79 6.40 0.19
CA ALA A 181 -13.13 5.07 -0.26
C ALA A 181 -11.94 4.44 -0.98
N LEU A 182 -11.28 3.48 -0.33
CA LEU A 182 -10.51 2.47 -1.05
C LEU A 182 -11.45 1.86 -2.10
N PRO A 183 -11.07 1.86 -3.39
CA PRO A 183 -11.90 1.23 -4.39
C PRO A 183 -12.01 -0.25 -4.07
N GLY A 184 -13.19 -0.68 -3.68
CA GLY A 184 -13.53 -2.11 -3.55
C GLY A 184 -13.57 -2.82 -4.90
N SER A 185 -13.13 -2.17 -5.97
CA SER A 185 -13.07 -2.78 -7.31
C SER A 185 -11.86 -2.27 -8.07
N MET A 186 -11.12 -3.20 -8.66
CA MET A 186 -10.10 -2.97 -9.70
C MET A 186 -10.70 -2.42 -11.01
N LEU A 187 -11.93 -1.97 -11.00
CA LEU A 187 -12.66 -1.57 -12.18
C LEU A 187 -12.54 -0.06 -12.40
N ASP A 188 -12.24 0.33 -13.62
CA ASP A 188 -12.36 1.71 -14.07
C ASP A 188 -13.74 2.26 -13.66
N ARG A 189 -13.81 3.53 -13.23
CA ARG A 189 -15.04 4.18 -12.79
C ARG A 189 -16.18 4.02 -13.80
N GLY A 190 -15.85 4.08 -15.09
CA GLY A 190 -16.79 3.83 -16.17
C GLY A 190 -17.33 2.40 -16.14
N VAL A 191 -16.46 1.42 -15.95
CA VAL A 191 -16.84 0.00 -15.86
C VAL A 191 -17.62 -0.26 -14.57
N ALA A 192 -17.24 0.32 -13.44
CA ALA A 192 -17.96 0.19 -12.17
C ALA A 192 -19.37 0.79 -12.28
N GLN A 193 -19.52 1.93 -12.92
CA GLN A 193 -20.82 2.55 -13.17
C GLN A 193 -21.68 1.70 -14.12
N SER A 194 -21.11 1.21 -15.22
CA SER A 194 -21.80 0.31 -16.17
C SER A 194 -22.24 -0.98 -15.50
N LEU A 195 -21.44 -1.55 -14.59
CA LEU A 195 -21.83 -2.75 -13.82
C LEU A 195 -22.92 -2.46 -12.81
N ALA A 196 -22.93 -1.28 -12.16
CA ALA A 196 -23.99 -0.87 -11.26
C ALA A 196 -25.33 -0.67 -12.01
N GLU A 197 -25.28 -0.10 -13.23
CA GLU A 197 -26.44 0.04 -14.10
C GLU A 197 -26.98 -1.31 -14.57
N ILE A 198 -26.10 -2.25 -14.93
CA ILE A 198 -26.48 -3.63 -15.29
C ILE A 198 -27.13 -4.34 -14.11
N ARG A 199 -26.55 -4.22 -12.93
CA ARG A 199 -27.11 -4.83 -11.72
C ARG A 199 -28.53 -4.34 -11.46
N ARG A 200 -28.74 -3.02 -11.52
CA ARG A 200 -30.08 -2.43 -11.38
C ARG A 200 -31.01 -2.96 -12.46
N TYR A 201 -30.57 -2.99 -13.73
CA TYR A 201 -31.35 -3.56 -14.82
C TYR A 201 -31.76 -5.01 -14.57
N MET A 202 -30.83 -5.83 -14.07
CA MET A 202 -31.14 -7.22 -13.71
C MET A 202 -32.15 -7.31 -12.55
N GLU A 203 -32.02 -6.44 -11.54
CA GLU A 203 -32.96 -6.39 -10.42
C GLU A 203 -34.36 -5.98 -10.87
N ASP A 204 -34.48 -5.07 -11.85
CA ASP A 204 -35.76 -4.59 -12.40
C ASP A 204 -36.40 -5.56 -13.43
N HIS A 205 -35.66 -6.54 -13.96
CA HIS A 205 -36.09 -7.44 -15.05
C HIS A 205 -35.83 -8.91 -14.71
N LEU A 206 -36.11 -9.31 -13.47
CA LEU A 206 -35.90 -10.69 -13.00
C LEU A 206 -36.81 -11.72 -13.68
N ASP A 207 -37.90 -11.28 -14.30
CA ASP A 207 -38.85 -12.06 -15.08
C ASP A 207 -38.45 -12.26 -16.54
N GLU A 208 -37.40 -11.59 -17.00
CA GLU A 208 -36.91 -11.69 -18.38
C GLU A 208 -35.76 -12.71 -18.51
N HIS A 209 -35.62 -13.29 -19.69
CA HIS A 209 -34.48 -14.16 -20.00
C HIS A 209 -33.23 -13.32 -20.31
N LEU A 210 -32.48 -12.98 -19.28
CA LEU A 210 -31.26 -12.19 -19.40
C LEU A 210 -30.09 -13.05 -19.88
N THR A 211 -29.40 -12.61 -20.95
CA THR A 211 -28.22 -13.31 -21.49
C THR A 211 -26.96 -12.45 -21.35
N ILE A 212 -25.79 -13.10 -21.16
CA ILE A 212 -24.50 -12.39 -21.08
C ILE A 212 -24.29 -11.47 -22.30
N PRO A 213 -24.52 -11.89 -23.55
CA PRO A 213 -24.38 -11.00 -24.69
C PRO A 213 -25.29 -9.78 -24.70
N ALA A 214 -26.50 -9.89 -24.14
CA ALA A 214 -27.42 -8.76 -24.03
C ALA A 214 -26.93 -7.76 -22.96
N LEU A 215 -26.49 -8.26 -21.81
CA LEU A 215 -25.94 -7.45 -20.73
C LEU A 215 -24.62 -6.76 -21.12
N SER A 216 -23.72 -7.48 -21.81
CA SER A 216 -22.46 -6.93 -22.29
C SER A 216 -22.65 -5.79 -23.31
N ARG A 217 -23.59 -5.95 -24.25
CA ARG A 217 -23.93 -4.86 -25.19
C ARG A 217 -24.48 -3.64 -24.48
N ARG A 218 -25.31 -3.83 -23.43
CA ARG A 218 -25.86 -2.72 -22.66
C ARG A 218 -24.78 -1.99 -21.85
N ALA A 219 -23.77 -2.71 -21.35
CA ALA A 219 -22.64 -2.15 -20.63
C ALA A 219 -21.57 -1.54 -21.52
N CYS A 220 -21.66 -1.69 -22.83
CA CYS A 220 -20.56 -1.39 -23.76
C CYS A 220 -19.28 -2.15 -23.42
N LEU A 221 -19.39 -3.35 -22.86
CA LEU A 221 -18.27 -4.23 -22.49
C LEU A 221 -18.17 -5.39 -23.48
N SER A 222 -16.96 -5.92 -23.67
CA SER A 222 -16.77 -7.14 -24.45
C SER A 222 -17.38 -8.36 -23.75
N ALA A 223 -18.06 -9.22 -24.50
CA ALA A 223 -18.59 -10.49 -23.96
C ALA A 223 -17.50 -11.57 -23.81
N THR A 224 -16.29 -11.28 -24.27
CA THR A 224 -15.13 -12.17 -24.22
C THR A 224 -14.12 -11.61 -23.21
N THR A 225 -14.30 -12.00 -21.97
CA THR A 225 -13.22 -11.92 -20.97
C THR A 225 -13.32 -13.16 -20.12
#